data_4ae7d1d23cc883969a2d1d29d0ce635b
#
_entry.id   4ae7d1d23cc883969a2d1d29d0ce635b
#
_cell.length_a   1.000
_cell.length_b   1.000
_cell.length_c   1.000
_cell.angle_alpha   90.00
_cell.angle_beta   90.00
_cell.angle_gamma   90.00
#
_symmetry.space_group_name_H-M   'P 1'
#
loop_
_entity.id
_entity.type
_entity.pdbx_description
1 polymer ?
#
loop_
_entity_poly.entity_id
_entity_poly.type
_entity_poly.pdbx_seq_one_letter_code
_entity_poly.pdbx_strand_id
1 'polypeptide(L)'
;MKKRTIAKTGATMLTMAMLLNGTTVFAADNSYKGVKGGSATFDKYLVMDQEANVPNASFTYTIAPGTKKIYNVDDKKVEVLAGVGAPTMTDEDTETAGYQLVFKPGDTLYKTLQTRDQVKDFDPTKQGYAKKTSTVDFSGVTFTEPGIYRYVITETGTN
;
A
#
# COMPACT_ATOMS: atom_id res chain seq x y z
N MET A 1 -38.85 -1.57 -3.36
CA MET A 1 -37.59 -1.28 -2.65
C MET A 1 -36.62 -2.41 -2.91
N LYS A 2 -35.59 -2.23 -3.76
CA LYS A 2 -34.55 -3.24 -3.98
C LYS A 2 -33.49 -3.08 -2.89
N LYS A 3 -33.34 -4.09 -2.04
CA LYS A 3 -32.26 -4.17 -1.05
C LYS A 3 -30.93 -4.29 -1.82
N ARG A 4 -30.09 -3.27 -1.73
CA ARG A 4 -28.71 -3.36 -2.22
C ARG A 4 -27.91 -4.20 -1.23
N THR A 5 -27.51 -5.37 -1.66
CA THR A 5 -26.57 -6.22 -0.92
C THR A 5 -25.18 -5.58 -1.05
N ILE A 6 -24.70 -4.98 0.01
CA ILE A 6 -23.30 -4.54 0.09
C ILE A 6 -22.47 -5.82 0.18
N ALA A 7 -21.69 -6.09 -0.85
CA ALA A 7 -20.76 -7.21 -0.85
C ALA A 7 -19.76 -7.00 0.31
N LYS A 8 -19.72 -7.95 1.23
CA LYS A 8 -18.69 -7.99 2.28
C LYS A 8 -17.34 -8.16 1.60
N THR A 9 -16.58 -7.10 1.54
CA THR A 9 -15.22 -7.12 1.00
C THR A 9 -14.35 -7.84 2.03
N GLY A 10 -13.84 -9.00 1.66
CA GLY A 10 -12.90 -9.75 2.48
C GLY A 10 -11.62 -8.94 2.68
N ALA A 11 -10.95 -9.15 3.81
CA ALA A 11 -9.69 -8.51 4.14
C ALA A 11 -8.68 -8.67 3.00
N THR A 12 -8.31 -7.56 2.35
CA THR A 12 -7.35 -7.57 1.26
C THR A 12 -5.94 -7.48 1.84
N MET A 13 -5.17 -8.56 1.71
CA MET A 13 -3.74 -8.55 2.05
C MET A 13 -2.95 -7.99 0.89
N LEU A 14 -2.36 -6.81 1.05
CA LEU A 14 -1.38 -6.26 0.14
C LEU A 14 0.03 -6.58 0.64
N THR A 15 0.79 -7.35 -0.13
CA THR A 15 2.20 -7.62 0.17
C THR A 15 3.07 -6.67 -0.62
N MET A 16 3.79 -5.80 0.08
CA MET A 16 4.76 -4.89 -0.51
C MET A 16 6.17 -5.46 -0.34
N ALA A 17 6.89 -5.64 -1.43
CA ALA A 17 8.31 -5.93 -1.43
C ALA A 17 9.07 -4.64 -1.73
N MET A 18 9.91 -4.20 -0.82
CA MET A 18 10.68 -2.97 -0.96
C MET A 18 12.11 -3.32 -1.39
N LEU A 19 12.51 -2.82 -2.56
CA LEU A 19 13.90 -2.90 -3.03
C LEU A 19 14.63 -1.66 -2.54
N LEU A 20 15.57 -1.85 -1.63
CA LEU A 20 16.47 -0.77 -1.20
C LEU A 20 17.58 -0.62 -2.24
N ASN A 21 17.41 0.30 -3.19
CA ASN A 21 18.48 0.75 -4.07
C ASN A 21 19.37 1.77 -3.30
N GLY A 22 20.05 1.29 -2.29
CA GLY A 22 21.11 2.05 -1.64
C GLY A 22 22.40 1.87 -2.43
N THR A 23 23.03 2.93 -2.90
CA THR A 23 24.44 2.90 -3.31
C THR A 23 25.26 2.55 -2.07
N THR A 24 25.55 1.27 -1.91
CA THR A 24 26.44 0.80 -0.84
C THR A 24 27.87 1.22 -1.22
N VAL A 25 28.33 2.29 -0.63
CA VAL A 25 29.78 2.55 -0.56
C VAL A 25 30.32 1.55 0.44
N PHE A 26 30.93 0.46 -0.04
CA PHE A 26 31.70 -0.44 0.80
C PHE A 26 32.98 0.29 1.23
N ALA A 27 32.91 1.00 2.37
CA ALA A 27 34.14 1.38 3.04
C ALA A 27 34.80 0.12 3.62
N ALA A 28 36.12 0.05 3.55
CA ALA A 28 36.91 -1.10 3.95
C ALA A 28 36.92 -1.41 5.46
N ASP A 29 36.00 -0.90 6.21
CA ASP A 29 35.78 -1.20 7.62
C ASP A 29 34.54 -2.10 7.74
N ASN A 30 34.73 -3.34 8.19
CA ASN A 30 33.80 -4.46 8.17
C ASN A 30 32.54 -4.30 9.03
N SER A 31 32.12 -3.11 9.38
CA SER A 31 30.90 -2.85 10.13
C SER A 31 29.83 -2.16 9.29
N TYR A 32 28.98 -2.94 8.61
CA TYR A 32 27.75 -2.42 8.03
C TYR A 32 26.88 -1.86 9.16
N LYS A 33 26.79 -0.53 9.24
CA LYS A 33 26.04 0.18 10.30
C LYS A 33 24.52 0.22 10.07
N GLY A 34 24.06 -0.41 9.00
CA GLY A 34 22.66 -0.34 8.58
C GLY A 34 22.34 0.93 7.80
N VAL A 35 21.23 0.89 7.08
CA VAL A 35 20.70 2.01 6.28
C VAL A 35 19.30 2.33 6.76
N LYS A 36 18.98 3.61 6.88
CA LYS A 36 17.61 4.06 7.11
C LYS A 36 16.77 3.87 5.87
N GLY A 37 15.52 3.45 6.04
CA GLY A 37 14.57 3.33 4.95
C GLY A 37 14.12 4.70 4.43
N GLY A 38 13.57 4.68 3.23
CA GLY A 38 12.86 5.80 2.63
C GLY A 38 11.35 5.68 2.82
N SER A 39 10.58 6.08 1.83
CA SER A 39 9.13 5.94 1.81
C SER A 39 8.66 5.14 0.60
N ALA A 40 7.48 4.56 0.72
CA ALA A 40 6.75 3.91 -0.37
C ALA A 40 5.28 4.30 -0.29
N THR A 41 4.58 4.25 -1.42
CA THR A 41 3.16 4.57 -1.47
C THR A 41 2.34 3.38 -1.93
N PHE A 42 1.07 3.34 -1.53
CA PHE A 42 0.07 2.47 -2.14
C PHE A 42 -1.24 3.23 -2.35
N ASP A 43 -1.98 2.81 -3.36
CA ASP A 43 -3.25 3.42 -3.73
C ASP A 43 -4.41 2.51 -3.35
N LYS A 44 -5.45 3.13 -2.78
CA LYS A 44 -6.77 2.52 -2.61
C LYS A 44 -7.70 3.08 -3.68
N TYR A 45 -8.33 2.17 -4.41
CA TYR A 45 -9.35 2.53 -5.39
C TYR A 45 -10.74 2.14 -4.88
N LEU A 46 -11.68 3.08 -4.99
CA LEU A 46 -13.09 2.84 -4.73
C LEU A 46 -13.83 2.90 -6.07
N VAL A 47 -14.18 1.73 -6.59
CA VAL A 47 -14.88 1.62 -7.88
C VAL A 47 -16.38 1.67 -7.66
N MET A 48 -17.07 2.44 -8.47
CA MET A 48 -18.52 2.66 -8.37
C MET A 48 -19.13 2.94 -9.75
N ASP A 49 -20.44 3.09 -9.80
CA ASP A 49 -21.13 3.57 -11.01
C ASP A 49 -20.62 4.98 -11.37
N GLN A 50 -20.39 5.21 -12.68
CA GLN A 50 -19.81 6.48 -13.16
C GLN A 50 -20.70 7.72 -12.91
N GLU A 51 -21.99 7.52 -12.63
CA GLU A 51 -22.94 8.60 -12.33
C GLU A 51 -23.18 8.70 -10.80
N ALA A 52 -22.54 7.85 -9.99
CA ALA A 52 -22.64 7.93 -8.55
C ALA A 52 -21.74 9.04 -7.99
N ASN A 53 -22.17 9.61 -6.86
CA ASN A 53 -21.28 10.46 -6.07
C ASN A 53 -20.36 9.58 -5.21
N VAL A 54 -19.12 10.05 -5.01
CA VAL A 54 -18.20 9.39 -4.07
C VAL A 54 -18.86 9.38 -2.68
N PRO A 55 -19.02 8.21 -2.06
CA PRO A 55 -19.63 8.11 -0.73
C PRO A 55 -18.66 8.56 0.36
N ASN A 56 -19.20 8.87 1.53
CA ASN A 56 -18.37 8.96 2.74
C ASN A 56 -18.03 7.53 3.17
N ALA A 57 -16.77 7.12 3.00
CA ALA A 57 -16.29 5.79 3.35
C ALA A 57 -14.87 5.85 3.87
N SER A 58 -14.59 5.15 4.94
CA SER A 58 -13.24 5.08 5.51
C SER A 58 -12.71 3.65 5.54
N PHE A 59 -11.42 3.51 5.28
CA PHE A 59 -10.71 2.23 5.26
C PHE A 59 -9.52 2.31 6.19
N THR A 60 -9.50 1.47 7.20
CA THR A 60 -8.43 1.43 8.20
C THR A 60 -7.41 0.36 7.83
N TYR A 61 -6.14 0.69 7.95
CA TYR A 61 -5.03 -0.20 7.62
C TYR A 61 -4.08 -0.38 8.79
N THR A 62 -3.40 -1.51 8.79
CA THR A 62 -2.22 -1.75 9.63
C THR A 62 -1.07 -2.20 8.76
N ILE A 63 0.16 -1.91 9.20
CA ILE A 63 1.37 -2.42 8.58
C ILE A 63 2.20 -3.18 9.62
N ALA A 64 2.71 -4.34 9.23
CA ALA A 64 3.55 -5.16 10.09
C ALA A 64 4.69 -5.80 9.31
N PRO A 65 5.83 -6.12 9.96
CA PRO A 65 6.86 -6.95 9.37
C PRO A 65 6.30 -8.29 8.91
N GLY A 66 6.54 -8.64 7.65
CA GLY A 66 6.20 -9.94 7.10
C GLY A 66 7.31 -10.97 7.38
N THR A 67 6.98 -12.24 7.31
CA THR A 67 7.95 -13.32 7.44
C THR A 67 8.80 -13.48 6.18
N LYS A 68 10.02 -14.03 6.34
CA LYS A 68 10.90 -14.41 5.23
C LYS A 68 10.16 -15.32 4.24
N LYS A 69 10.39 -15.09 2.94
CA LYS A 69 9.85 -15.93 1.86
C LYS A 69 10.86 -16.12 0.75
N ILE A 70 10.73 -17.22 0.00
CA ILE A 70 11.46 -17.46 -1.23
C ILE A 70 10.44 -17.44 -2.37
N TYR A 71 10.71 -16.66 -3.38
CA TYR A 71 9.92 -16.58 -4.61
C TYR A 71 10.71 -17.15 -5.78
N ASN A 72 10.03 -17.81 -6.69
CA ASN A 72 10.61 -18.21 -7.97
C ASN A 72 10.20 -17.16 -9.02
N VAL A 73 11.17 -16.44 -9.55
CA VAL A 73 11.00 -15.42 -10.58
C VAL A 73 11.93 -15.77 -11.72
N ASP A 74 11.41 -16.04 -12.90
CA ASP A 74 12.18 -16.41 -14.11
C ASP A 74 13.22 -17.51 -13.82
N ASP A 75 12.77 -18.61 -13.22
CA ASP A 75 13.58 -19.77 -12.80
C ASP A 75 14.69 -19.48 -11.77
N LYS A 76 14.70 -18.28 -11.20
CA LYS A 76 15.62 -17.88 -10.14
C LYS A 76 14.90 -17.83 -8.80
N LYS A 77 15.59 -18.34 -7.78
CA LYS A 77 15.12 -18.17 -6.39
C LYS A 77 15.51 -16.79 -5.89
N VAL A 78 14.49 -15.98 -5.56
CA VAL A 78 14.66 -14.67 -4.94
C VAL A 78 14.28 -14.80 -3.47
N GLU A 79 15.24 -14.59 -2.60
CA GLU A 79 14.99 -14.56 -1.16
C GLU A 79 14.49 -13.18 -0.76
N VAL A 80 13.37 -13.15 -0.03
CA VAL A 80 12.81 -11.95 0.55
C VAL A 80 12.89 -12.08 2.07
N LEU A 81 13.63 -11.20 2.69
CA LEU A 81 13.89 -11.19 4.12
C LEU A 81 12.62 -10.82 4.92
N ALA A 82 12.58 -11.23 6.17
CA ALA A 82 11.56 -10.75 7.09
C ALA A 82 11.67 -9.23 7.26
N GLY A 83 10.54 -8.55 7.37
CA GLY A 83 10.53 -7.14 7.70
C GLY A 83 11.16 -6.88 9.06
N VAL A 84 11.78 -5.73 9.24
CA VAL A 84 12.41 -5.31 10.49
C VAL A 84 11.83 -3.97 10.95
N GLY A 85 11.82 -3.75 12.26
CA GLY A 85 11.31 -2.51 12.85
C GLY A 85 9.80 -2.29 12.64
N ALA A 86 9.35 -1.09 12.92
CA ALA A 86 7.95 -0.66 12.79
C ALA A 86 7.88 0.57 11.89
N PRO A 87 7.61 0.42 10.60
CA PRO A 87 7.33 1.56 9.73
C PRO A 87 6.02 2.22 10.14
N THR A 88 5.88 3.49 9.82
CA THR A 88 4.66 4.26 10.05
C THR A 88 3.92 4.48 8.73
N MET A 89 2.61 4.71 8.80
CA MET A 89 1.83 5.12 7.65
C MET A 89 1.28 6.52 7.90
N THR A 90 1.26 7.34 6.86
CA THR A 90 0.68 8.67 6.90
C THR A 90 -0.30 8.83 5.76
N ASP A 91 -1.38 9.54 5.99
CA ASP A 91 -2.32 9.98 4.99
C ASP A 91 -2.10 11.48 4.73
N GLU A 92 -2.27 11.91 3.49
CA GLU A 92 -2.17 13.32 3.13
C GLU A 92 -3.26 14.18 3.80
N ASP A 93 -4.36 13.56 4.25
CA ASP A 93 -5.55 14.25 4.75
C ASP A 93 -5.78 14.13 6.28
N THR A 94 -4.97 13.38 7.04
CA THR A 94 -5.27 13.18 8.46
C THR A 94 -4.07 13.29 9.40
N GLU A 95 -4.17 14.24 10.31
CA GLU A 95 -3.41 14.30 11.56
C GLU A 95 -3.82 13.21 12.57
N THR A 96 -4.65 12.24 12.17
CA THR A 96 -5.24 11.26 13.08
C THR A 96 -4.38 10.02 13.16
N ALA A 97 -3.92 9.68 14.35
CA ALA A 97 -3.27 8.41 14.65
C ALA A 97 -4.19 7.25 14.28
N GLY A 98 -3.83 6.47 13.25
CA GLY A 98 -4.59 5.30 12.83
C GLY A 98 -4.91 5.29 11.33
N TYR A 99 -3.92 5.26 10.50
CA TYR A 99 -3.87 4.80 9.09
C TYR A 99 -5.24 4.63 8.40
N GLN A 100 -5.99 5.71 8.29
CA GLN A 100 -7.34 5.69 7.76
C GLN A 100 -7.39 6.48 6.45
N LEU A 101 -7.75 5.83 5.34
CA LEU A 101 -8.05 6.50 4.08
C LEU A 101 -9.52 6.83 4.02
N VAL A 102 -9.86 8.12 3.90
CA VAL A 102 -11.24 8.60 3.92
C VAL A 102 -11.63 9.14 2.56
N PHE A 103 -12.65 8.52 1.95
CA PHE A 103 -13.34 9.04 0.77
C PHE A 103 -14.50 9.93 1.21
N LYS A 104 -14.71 11.04 0.50
CA LYS A 104 -15.75 12.04 0.84
C LYS A 104 -16.54 12.42 -0.41
N PRO A 105 -17.80 12.84 -0.25
CA PRO A 105 -18.51 13.54 -1.31
C PRO A 105 -17.70 14.75 -1.78
N GLY A 106 -17.46 14.85 -3.09
CA GLY A 106 -16.61 15.87 -3.70
C GLY A 106 -15.19 15.42 -4.05
N ASP A 107 -14.75 14.25 -3.60
CA ASP A 107 -13.53 13.62 -4.14
C ASP A 107 -13.68 13.37 -5.63
N THR A 108 -12.56 13.43 -6.37
CA THR A 108 -12.58 13.26 -7.82
C THR A 108 -12.99 11.84 -8.20
N LEU A 109 -14.02 11.73 -9.01
CA LEU A 109 -14.43 10.50 -9.69
C LEU A 109 -13.82 10.46 -11.09
N TYR A 110 -12.86 9.59 -11.30
CA TYR A 110 -12.23 9.36 -12.60
C TYR A 110 -13.09 8.41 -13.44
N LYS A 111 -13.47 8.82 -14.63
CA LYS A 111 -14.26 8.00 -15.58
C LYS A 111 -13.40 7.25 -16.59
N THR A 112 -12.08 7.52 -16.60
CA THR A 112 -11.09 6.85 -17.45
C THR A 112 -9.87 6.54 -16.61
N LEU A 113 -9.18 5.43 -16.92
CA LEU A 113 -7.93 5.09 -16.23
C LEU A 113 -6.88 6.19 -16.45
N GLN A 114 -6.37 6.70 -15.35
CA GLN A 114 -5.25 7.63 -15.39
C GLN A 114 -3.94 6.86 -15.55
N THR A 115 -2.92 7.54 -16.04
CA THR A 115 -1.58 6.96 -16.20
C THR A 115 -1.08 6.40 -14.86
N ARG A 116 -0.67 5.13 -14.86
CA ARG A 116 -0.19 4.34 -13.71
C ARG A 116 -1.28 3.81 -12.75
N ASP A 117 -2.55 4.18 -12.91
CA ASP A 117 -3.61 3.59 -12.09
C ASP A 117 -3.89 2.14 -12.53
N GLN A 118 -4.06 1.26 -11.55
CA GLN A 118 -4.27 -0.17 -11.77
C GLN A 118 -5.59 -0.61 -11.14
N VAL A 119 -6.68 -0.29 -11.82
CA VAL A 119 -8.01 -0.73 -11.40
C VAL A 119 -8.35 -2.00 -12.16
N LYS A 120 -8.43 -3.12 -11.44
CA LYS A 120 -8.71 -4.43 -12.02
C LYS A 120 -10.12 -4.47 -12.61
N ASP A 121 -10.25 -5.03 -13.82
CA ASP A 121 -11.54 -5.25 -14.51
C ASP A 121 -12.38 -3.98 -14.66
N PHE A 122 -11.73 -2.81 -14.82
CA PHE A 122 -12.39 -1.52 -14.95
C PHE A 122 -13.10 -1.39 -16.29
N ASP A 123 -14.42 -1.12 -16.24
CA ASP A 123 -15.25 -0.82 -17.41
C ASP A 123 -15.56 0.68 -17.48
N PRO A 124 -14.86 1.46 -18.31
CA PRO A 124 -15.05 2.91 -18.40
C PRO A 124 -16.40 3.32 -18.98
N THR A 125 -17.20 2.40 -19.50
CA THR A 125 -18.55 2.69 -20.01
C THR A 125 -19.61 2.69 -18.91
N LYS A 126 -19.31 2.12 -17.74
CA LYS A 126 -20.24 1.95 -16.62
C LYS A 126 -19.70 2.40 -15.29
N GLN A 127 -18.37 2.42 -15.17
CA GLN A 127 -17.70 2.63 -13.88
C GLN A 127 -16.88 3.91 -13.86
N GLY A 128 -16.81 4.50 -12.69
CA GLY A 128 -15.80 5.45 -12.29
C GLY A 128 -15.07 4.94 -11.06
N TYR A 129 -13.98 5.56 -10.71
CA TYR A 129 -13.27 5.28 -9.47
C TYR A 129 -12.77 6.56 -8.80
N ALA A 130 -12.75 6.54 -7.48
CA ALA A 130 -12.01 7.50 -6.68
C ALA A 130 -10.72 6.84 -6.17
N LYS A 131 -9.68 7.65 -5.95
CA LYS A 131 -8.37 7.18 -5.49
C LYS A 131 -7.91 7.95 -4.27
N LYS A 132 -7.36 7.25 -3.30
CA LYS A 132 -6.59 7.80 -2.18
C LYS A 132 -5.24 7.10 -2.09
N THR A 133 -4.21 7.87 -1.81
CA THR A 133 -2.83 7.37 -1.69
C THR A 133 -2.39 7.45 -0.24
N SER A 134 -1.79 6.39 0.26
CA SER A 134 -1.13 6.37 1.57
C SER A 134 0.36 6.24 1.40
N THR A 135 1.12 6.89 2.28
CA THR A 135 2.57 6.80 2.33
C THR A 135 3.00 5.95 3.51
N VAL A 136 3.83 4.96 3.24
CA VAL A 136 4.53 4.16 4.25
C VAL A 136 5.91 4.74 4.45
N ASP A 137 6.22 5.20 5.65
CA ASP A 137 7.50 5.79 6.02
C ASP A 137 8.36 4.78 6.78
N PHE A 138 9.54 4.50 6.24
CA PHE A 138 10.55 3.62 6.81
C PHE A 138 11.74 4.39 7.39
N SER A 139 11.69 5.72 7.49
CA SER A 139 12.80 6.54 8.00
C SER A 139 13.18 6.18 9.45
N GLY A 140 12.22 5.69 10.23
CA GLY A 140 12.43 5.13 11.57
C GLY A 140 13.08 3.74 11.58
N VAL A 141 13.04 3.02 10.47
CA VAL A 141 13.53 1.64 10.36
C VAL A 141 15.00 1.61 9.96
N THR A 142 15.80 0.78 10.63
CA THR A 142 17.21 0.54 10.27
C THR A 142 17.35 -0.86 9.70
N PHE A 143 17.77 -0.95 8.45
CA PHE A 143 18.05 -2.21 7.75
C PHE A 143 19.52 -2.58 7.95
N THR A 144 19.77 -3.71 8.59
CA THR A 144 21.12 -4.13 9.01
C THR A 144 21.87 -4.97 7.97
N GLU A 145 21.20 -5.37 6.91
CA GLU A 145 21.80 -6.09 5.79
C GLU A 145 21.16 -5.69 4.46
N PRO A 146 21.88 -5.75 3.34
CA PRO A 146 21.30 -5.51 2.03
C PRO A 146 20.31 -6.61 1.67
N GLY A 147 19.15 -6.24 1.10
CA GLY A 147 18.17 -7.23 0.71
C GLY A 147 16.81 -6.64 0.33
N ILE A 148 15.90 -7.54 -0.02
CA ILE A 148 14.48 -7.23 -0.23
C ILE A 148 13.76 -7.61 1.05
N TYR A 149 13.04 -6.68 1.65
CA TYR A 149 12.33 -6.89 2.90
C TYR A 149 10.82 -6.94 2.67
N ARG A 150 10.15 -7.80 3.41
CA ARG A 150 8.71 -8.01 3.30
C ARG A 150 7.96 -7.34 4.44
N TYR A 151 6.96 -6.53 4.06
CA TYR A 151 5.96 -6.00 4.98
C TYR A 151 4.57 -6.40 4.50
N VAL A 152 3.63 -6.45 5.42
CA VAL A 152 2.23 -6.80 5.15
C VAL A 152 1.36 -5.64 5.58
N ILE A 153 0.63 -5.08 4.62
CA ILE A 153 -0.40 -4.09 4.86
C ILE A 153 -1.73 -4.84 4.88
N THR A 154 -2.52 -4.65 5.92
CA THR A 154 -3.81 -5.31 6.11
C THR A 154 -4.89 -4.25 6.28
N GLU A 155 -5.95 -4.36 5.50
CA GLU A 155 -7.17 -3.61 5.72
C GLU A 155 -7.93 -4.25 6.89
N THR A 156 -8.17 -3.48 7.95
CA THR A 156 -8.73 -3.98 9.22
C THR A 156 -10.16 -3.55 9.46
N GLY A 157 -10.65 -2.56 8.74
CA GLY A 157 -12.03 -2.08 8.89
C GLY A 157 -12.47 -1.20 7.74
N THR A 158 -13.79 -1.17 7.53
CA THR A 158 -14.48 -0.31 6.56
C THR A 158 -15.74 0.24 7.25
N ASN A 159 -15.93 1.55 7.21
CA ASN A 159 -17.12 2.25 7.71
C ASN A 159 -17.77 3.08 6.61
#